data_8eef77c70a60a0a615ae08c1c91e7637
#
_entry.id   8eef77c70a60a0a615ae08c1c91e7637
#
_cell.length_a   1.000
_cell.length_b   1.000
_cell.length_c   1.000
_cell.angle_alpha   90.00
_cell.angle_beta   90.00
_cell.angle_gamma   90.00
#
_symmetry.space_group_name_H-M   'P 1'
#
loop_
_entity.id
_entity.type
_entity.pdbx_description
1 polymer ?
#
loop_
_entity_poly.entity_id
_entity_poly.type
_entity_poly.pdbx_seq_one_letter_code
_entity_poly.pdbx_strand_id
1 'polypeptide(L)'
;GYVNLEYRLPNGKYVKLLDAGKYYLFGGKEIEISNLEQPIVCSKCALETLLADKAVADQVAVAEVGDEELALHYVNGKFSSVLRHGKYAFWSVVDQHEFKIVDISTPAVDESIPEYIFSKIPQIYYTKIEVAEYQKARLYFNLKLERILDAGTYYFWKTPIKVDVGFVDTRLTQMDITGQEI
;
A
#
# COMPACT_ATOMS: atom_id res chain seq x y z
N GLY A 1 13.76 -12.33 13.50
CA GLY A 1 13.17 -13.56 13.98
C GLY A 1 12.69 -14.45 12.85
N TYR A 2 12.51 -15.73 13.13
CA TYR A 2 12.11 -16.74 12.16
C TYR A 2 11.08 -17.69 12.74
N VAL A 3 10.25 -18.24 11.88
CA VAL A 3 9.28 -19.29 12.19
C VAL A 3 9.60 -20.51 11.32
N ASN A 4 9.47 -21.70 11.88
CA ASN A 4 9.73 -22.96 11.17
C ASN A 4 8.44 -23.63 10.74
N LEU A 5 8.36 -24.02 9.47
CA LEU A 5 7.24 -24.77 8.90
C LEU A 5 7.73 -26.15 8.48
N GLU A 6 6.99 -27.19 8.82
CA GLU A 6 7.32 -28.57 8.49
C GLU A 6 6.53 -29.07 7.27
N TYR A 7 7.22 -29.67 6.32
CA TYR A 7 6.65 -30.30 5.13
C TYR A 7 7.09 -31.76 5.03
N ARG A 8 6.30 -32.57 4.30
CA ARG A 8 6.64 -33.95 3.96
C ARG A 8 7.13 -34.07 2.53
N LEU A 9 8.26 -34.77 2.34
CA LEU A 9 8.77 -35.13 1.01
C LEU A 9 8.38 -36.59 0.68
N PRO A 10 8.27 -36.95 -0.62
CA PRO A 10 8.43 -36.11 -1.81
C PRO A 10 7.23 -35.23 -2.16
N ASN A 11 6.11 -35.37 -1.46
CA ASN A 11 4.84 -34.72 -1.81
C ASN A 11 4.88 -33.20 -1.53
N GLY A 12 5.82 -32.70 -0.76
CA GLY A 12 5.90 -31.30 -0.35
C GLY A 12 4.68 -30.81 0.44
N LYS A 13 3.88 -31.75 0.98
CA LYS A 13 2.66 -31.42 1.69
C LYS A 13 2.96 -30.76 3.04
N TYR A 14 2.36 -29.61 3.29
CA TYR A 14 2.45 -28.96 4.59
C TYR A 14 1.89 -29.85 5.70
N VAL A 15 2.61 -29.90 6.83
CA VAL A 15 2.23 -30.70 7.98
C VAL A 15 1.83 -29.82 9.15
N LYS A 16 2.73 -28.96 9.65
CA LYS A 16 2.48 -28.13 10.84
C LYS A 16 3.49 -27.02 11.02
N LEU A 17 3.13 -26.08 11.87
CA LEU A 17 4.02 -25.06 12.42
C LEU A 17 4.85 -25.69 13.57
N LEU A 18 6.15 -25.41 13.60
CA LEU A 18 7.03 -25.84 14.67
C LEU A 18 7.39 -24.68 15.59
N ASP A 19 7.30 -24.95 16.90
CA ASP A 19 7.79 -24.03 17.92
C ASP A 19 9.33 -24.03 17.97
N ALA A 20 9.90 -23.05 18.66
CA ALA A 20 11.33 -22.99 18.87
C ALA A 20 11.83 -24.25 19.60
N GLY A 21 12.90 -24.84 19.12
CA GLY A 21 13.45 -26.05 19.71
C GLY A 21 14.38 -26.82 18.78
N LYS A 22 14.71 -28.02 19.19
CA LYS A 22 15.50 -28.96 18.41
C LYS A 22 14.59 -30.08 17.89
N TYR A 23 14.72 -30.42 16.63
CA TYR A 23 13.90 -31.41 15.96
C TYR A 23 14.76 -32.40 15.19
N TYR A 24 14.31 -33.65 15.18
CA TYR A 24 14.89 -34.69 14.35
C TYR A 24 13.94 -34.96 13.16
N LEU A 25 14.47 -34.93 11.96
CA LEU A 25 13.71 -35.14 10.74
C LEU A 25 13.81 -36.58 10.27
N PHE A 26 12.69 -37.26 10.25
CA PHE A 26 12.58 -38.63 9.78
C PHE A 26 11.52 -38.74 8.68
N GLY A 27 11.64 -39.74 7.81
CA GLY A 27 10.61 -40.07 6.83
C GLY A 27 10.42 -39.03 5.72
N GLY A 28 11.51 -38.38 5.29
CA GLY A 28 11.49 -37.41 4.21
C GLY A 28 10.82 -36.08 4.53
N LYS A 29 10.90 -35.66 5.77
CA LYS A 29 10.41 -34.34 6.22
C LYS A 29 11.38 -33.24 5.86
N GLU A 30 10.86 -32.08 5.60
CA GLU A 30 11.63 -30.87 5.30
C GLU A 30 11.09 -29.69 6.11
N ILE A 31 11.97 -28.78 6.49
CA ILE A 31 11.63 -27.57 7.25
C ILE A 31 11.88 -26.36 6.37
N GLU A 32 10.90 -25.47 6.29
CA GLU A 32 11.04 -24.14 5.74
C GLU A 32 11.05 -23.11 6.88
N ILE A 33 12.04 -22.23 6.85
CA ILE A 33 12.18 -21.15 7.83
C ILE A 33 11.58 -19.89 7.23
N SER A 34 10.60 -19.31 7.93
CA SER A 34 9.93 -18.08 7.49
C SER A 34 10.42 -16.88 8.30
N ASN A 35 10.75 -15.79 7.62
CA ASN A 35 11.19 -14.55 8.25
C ASN A 35 10.00 -13.80 8.84
N LEU A 36 10.12 -13.34 10.10
CA LEU A 36 9.06 -12.57 10.77
C LEU A 36 8.87 -11.15 10.24
N GLU A 37 9.87 -10.58 9.58
CA GLU A 37 9.84 -9.20 9.08
C GLU A 37 9.31 -9.08 7.64
N GLN A 38 9.17 -10.19 6.94
CA GLN A 38 8.76 -10.24 5.54
C GLN A 38 7.37 -10.85 5.40
N PRO A 39 6.65 -10.53 4.30
CA PRO A 39 5.42 -11.26 3.99
C PRO A 39 5.73 -12.75 3.87
N ILE A 40 4.79 -13.58 4.27
CA ILE A 40 4.94 -15.02 4.17
C ILE A 40 4.97 -15.43 2.69
N VAL A 41 6.09 -16.00 2.27
CA VAL A 41 6.25 -16.60 0.95
C VAL A 41 6.37 -18.10 1.16
N CYS A 42 5.42 -18.85 0.62
CA CYS A 42 5.43 -20.30 0.67
C CYS A 42 5.92 -20.84 -0.67
N SER A 43 7.07 -21.48 -0.69
CA SER A 43 7.62 -22.09 -1.92
C SER A 43 7.03 -23.45 -2.24
N LYS A 44 6.38 -24.10 -1.26
CA LYS A 44 5.95 -25.50 -1.33
C LYS A 44 4.45 -25.73 -1.30
N CYS A 45 3.69 -24.73 -0.89
CA CYS A 45 2.23 -24.80 -0.86
C CYS A 45 1.61 -23.41 -1.06
N ALA A 46 0.32 -23.37 -1.32
CA ALA A 46 -0.41 -22.12 -1.39
C ALA A 46 -0.54 -21.48 0.00
N LEU A 47 -0.58 -20.13 0.05
CA LEU A 47 -0.77 -19.41 1.31
C LEU A 47 -2.03 -19.85 2.04
N GLU A 48 -3.11 -20.11 1.32
CA GLU A 48 -4.38 -20.59 1.87
C GLU A 48 -4.23 -21.91 2.63
N THR A 49 -3.33 -22.77 2.20
CA THR A 49 -3.03 -24.03 2.88
C THR A 49 -2.43 -23.78 4.27
N LEU A 50 -1.51 -22.82 4.38
CA LEU A 50 -0.96 -22.41 5.67
C LEU A 50 -2.01 -21.75 6.56
N LEU A 51 -2.82 -20.87 6.00
CA LEU A 51 -3.85 -20.13 6.74
C LEU A 51 -5.01 -21.04 7.20
N ALA A 52 -5.18 -22.23 6.61
CA ALA A 52 -6.13 -23.23 7.07
C ALA A 52 -5.70 -23.89 8.39
N ASP A 53 -4.42 -23.84 8.72
CA ASP A 53 -3.93 -24.29 10.03
C ASP A 53 -4.20 -23.21 11.08
N LYS A 54 -4.99 -23.55 12.08
CA LYS A 54 -5.36 -22.63 13.16
C LYS A 54 -4.13 -22.10 13.91
N ALA A 55 -3.11 -22.92 14.10
CA ALA A 55 -1.87 -22.51 14.75
C ALA A 55 -1.15 -21.41 13.97
N VAL A 56 -1.22 -21.43 12.64
CA VAL A 56 -0.72 -20.37 11.78
C VAL A 56 -1.65 -19.16 11.78
N ALA A 57 -2.94 -19.38 11.56
CA ALA A 57 -3.94 -18.32 11.47
C ALA A 57 -3.99 -17.44 12.72
N ASP A 58 -3.80 -18.02 13.90
CA ASP A 58 -3.80 -17.29 15.18
C ASP A 58 -2.55 -16.39 15.36
N GLN A 59 -1.53 -16.56 14.51
CA GLN A 59 -0.25 -15.86 14.63
C GLN A 59 0.09 -14.97 13.44
N VAL A 60 -0.89 -14.72 12.55
CA VAL A 60 -0.68 -13.91 11.35
C VAL A 60 -1.70 -12.78 11.25
N ALA A 61 -1.28 -11.70 10.62
CA ALA A 61 -2.16 -10.63 10.15
C ALA A 61 -2.26 -10.75 8.63
N VAL A 62 -3.48 -10.74 8.10
CA VAL A 62 -3.75 -10.91 6.68
C VAL A 62 -4.26 -9.62 6.08
N ALA A 63 -3.68 -9.22 4.95
CA ALA A 63 -4.17 -8.13 4.11
C ALA A 63 -4.65 -8.71 2.78
N GLU A 64 -5.86 -8.37 2.39
CA GLU A 64 -6.41 -8.69 1.09
C GLU A 64 -6.70 -7.39 0.35
N VAL A 65 -5.99 -7.15 -0.75
CA VAL A 65 -6.01 -5.90 -1.51
C VAL A 65 -6.59 -6.17 -2.89
N GLY A 66 -7.69 -5.50 -3.20
CA GLY A 66 -8.37 -5.65 -4.48
C GLY A 66 -7.66 -4.91 -5.63
N ASP A 67 -8.17 -5.09 -6.85
CA ASP A 67 -7.57 -4.52 -8.07
C ASP A 67 -7.56 -2.99 -8.09
N GLU A 68 -8.57 -2.37 -7.49
CA GLU A 68 -8.71 -0.91 -7.40
C GLU A 68 -8.39 -0.40 -6.00
N GLU A 69 -7.50 -1.10 -5.31
CA GLU A 69 -7.12 -0.78 -3.95
C GLU A 69 -5.59 -0.77 -3.78
N LEU A 70 -5.15 -0.05 -2.76
CA LEU A 70 -3.82 -0.16 -2.15
C LEU A 70 -4.01 -0.41 -0.66
N ALA A 71 -3.04 -1.04 -0.03
CA ALA A 71 -3.00 -1.09 1.42
C ALA A 71 -1.82 -0.29 1.95
N LEU A 72 -2.08 0.60 2.88
CA LEU A 72 -1.04 1.24 3.67
C LEU A 72 -0.73 0.34 4.86
N HIS A 73 0.46 -0.22 4.87
CA HIS A 73 0.90 -1.16 5.89
C HIS A 73 1.62 -0.43 7.01
N TYR A 74 1.15 -0.63 8.22
CA TYR A 74 1.72 -0.09 9.45
C TYR A 74 2.25 -1.23 10.32
N VAL A 75 3.43 -1.05 10.86
CA VAL A 75 4.06 -1.99 11.79
C VAL A 75 4.27 -1.25 13.12
N ASN A 76 3.66 -1.78 14.18
CA ASN A 76 3.70 -1.18 15.52
C ASN A 76 3.28 0.31 15.52
N GLY A 77 2.25 0.63 14.74
CA GLY A 77 1.70 1.97 14.61
C GLY A 77 2.48 2.92 13.69
N LYS A 78 3.57 2.46 13.07
CA LYS A 78 4.39 3.26 12.15
C LYS A 78 4.19 2.82 10.71
N PHE A 79 4.06 3.78 9.79
CA PHE A 79 3.99 3.48 8.37
C PHE A 79 5.25 2.71 7.91
N SER A 80 5.03 1.60 7.22
CA SER A 80 6.08 0.72 6.70
C SER A 80 6.15 0.73 5.18
N SER A 81 5.06 0.40 4.51
CA SER A 81 5.06 0.24 3.06
C SER A 81 3.66 0.32 2.45
N VAL A 82 3.63 0.36 1.12
CA VAL A 82 2.40 0.24 0.33
C VAL A 82 2.34 -1.17 -0.26
N LEU A 83 1.20 -1.82 -0.11
CA LEU A 83 0.92 -3.11 -0.72
C LEU A 83 -0.03 -2.92 -1.91
N ARG A 84 0.34 -3.52 -3.04
CA ARG A 84 -0.49 -3.58 -4.24
C ARG A 84 -1.53 -4.70 -4.12
N HIS A 85 -2.37 -4.83 -5.16
CA HIS A 85 -3.36 -5.89 -5.22
C HIS A 85 -2.71 -7.26 -4.95
N GLY A 86 -3.42 -8.07 -4.20
CA GLY A 86 -2.95 -9.39 -3.80
C GLY A 86 -3.37 -9.75 -2.37
N LYS A 87 -2.95 -10.92 -1.95
CA LYS A 87 -3.16 -11.39 -0.59
C LYS A 87 -1.82 -11.55 0.11
N TYR A 88 -1.72 -10.99 1.29
CA TYR A 88 -0.50 -10.96 2.08
C TYR A 88 -0.77 -11.48 3.49
N ALA A 89 0.17 -12.20 4.04
CA ALA A 89 0.15 -12.58 5.44
C ALA A 89 1.49 -12.23 6.08
N PHE A 90 1.44 -11.67 7.26
CA PHE A 90 2.61 -11.31 8.06
C PHE A 90 2.52 -11.97 9.42
N TRP A 91 3.64 -12.50 9.89
CA TRP A 91 3.69 -13.04 11.24
C TRP A 91 3.49 -11.92 12.27
N SER A 92 2.52 -12.10 13.16
CA SER A 92 2.21 -11.16 14.25
C SER A 92 2.70 -11.65 15.61
N VAL A 93 3.73 -12.48 15.62
CA VAL A 93 4.32 -13.08 16.84
C VAL A 93 5.05 -12.02 17.67
N VAL A 94 5.74 -11.09 17.02
CA VAL A 94 6.52 -10.01 17.67
C VAL A 94 5.94 -8.66 17.35
N ASP A 95 5.66 -8.38 16.08
CA ASP A 95 5.19 -7.10 15.61
C ASP A 95 3.67 -7.12 15.37
N GLN A 96 3.03 -5.99 15.64
CA GLN A 96 1.63 -5.76 15.26
C GLN A 96 1.58 -5.15 13.88
N HIS A 97 0.76 -5.76 13.02
CA HIS A 97 0.55 -5.30 11.65
C HIS A 97 -0.87 -4.77 11.50
N GLU A 98 -0.98 -3.56 10.94
CA GLU A 98 -2.25 -2.94 10.60
C GLU A 98 -2.24 -2.55 9.12
N PHE A 99 -3.39 -2.67 8.48
CA PHE A 99 -3.55 -2.35 7.07
C PHE A 99 -4.70 -1.39 6.89
N LYS A 100 -4.43 -0.25 6.28
CA LYS A 100 -5.46 0.69 5.86
C LYS A 100 -5.68 0.51 4.37
N ILE A 101 -6.83 -0.03 4.00
CA ILE A 101 -7.22 -0.18 2.59
C ILE A 101 -7.65 1.17 2.04
N VAL A 102 -7.10 1.52 0.90
CA VAL A 102 -7.34 2.78 0.19
C VAL A 102 -7.93 2.47 -1.16
N ASP A 103 -9.06 3.10 -1.46
CA ASP A 103 -9.69 3.03 -2.78
C ASP A 103 -8.93 3.92 -3.77
N ILE A 104 -8.45 3.32 -4.86
CA ILE A 104 -7.80 4.01 -5.97
C ILE A 104 -8.60 3.90 -7.27
N SER A 105 -9.90 3.66 -7.19
CA SER A 105 -10.79 3.74 -8.37
C SER A 105 -10.85 5.15 -8.95
N THR A 106 -10.59 6.16 -8.13
CA THR A 106 -10.41 7.56 -8.54
C THR A 106 -9.11 8.12 -7.98
N PRO A 107 -8.54 9.19 -8.56
CA PRO A 107 -7.31 9.80 -8.04
C PRO A 107 -7.47 10.51 -6.70
N ALA A 108 -8.69 10.78 -6.26
CA ALA A 108 -8.95 11.53 -5.03
C ALA A 108 -8.39 10.80 -3.81
N VAL A 109 -7.69 11.54 -2.96
CA VAL A 109 -7.12 11.05 -1.71
C VAL A 109 -8.10 11.36 -0.57
N ASP A 110 -8.41 10.34 0.23
CA ASP A 110 -9.27 10.48 1.40
C ASP A 110 -8.63 11.42 2.44
N GLU A 111 -9.42 12.29 3.04
CA GLU A 111 -8.97 13.28 4.04
C GLU A 111 -8.34 12.65 5.28
N SER A 112 -8.67 11.39 5.57
CA SER A 112 -8.09 10.65 6.71
C SER A 112 -6.64 10.24 6.49
N ILE A 113 -6.11 10.38 5.27
CA ILE A 113 -4.71 10.05 4.97
C ILE A 113 -3.84 11.28 5.24
N PRO A 114 -2.92 11.20 6.23
CA PRO A 114 -2.03 12.31 6.54
C PRO A 114 -1.08 12.63 5.38
N GLU A 115 -0.88 13.90 5.11
CA GLU A 115 -0.03 14.37 4.01
C GLU A 115 1.42 13.87 4.11
N TYR A 116 1.96 13.71 5.34
CA TYR A 116 3.33 13.25 5.54
C TYR A 116 3.61 11.85 4.95
N ILE A 117 2.58 11.02 4.79
CA ILE A 117 2.72 9.67 4.23
C ILE A 117 3.28 9.73 2.81
N PHE A 118 2.91 10.75 2.02
CA PHE A 118 3.39 10.89 0.66
C PHE A 118 4.90 11.11 0.56
N SER A 119 5.54 11.60 1.61
CA SER A 119 7.01 11.66 1.69
C SER A 119 7.66 10.27 1.84
N LYS A 120 6.90 9.28 2.26
CA LYS A 120 7.36 7.90 2.51
C LYS A 120 6.89 6.91 1.46
N ILE A 121 5.91 7.28 0.65
CA ILE A 121 5.37 6.45 -0.43
C ILE A 121 6.19 6.68 -1.70
N PRO A 122 6.56 5.62 -2.46
CA PRO A 122 7.20 5.80 -3.76
C PRO A 122 6.36 6.63 -4.72
N GLN A 123 7.00 7.51 -5.48
CA GLN A 123 6.33 8.45 -6.40
C GLN A 123 5.52 7.78 -7.51
N ILE A 124 5.76 6.49 -7.76
CA ILE A 124 4.97 5.72 -8.73
C ILE A 124 3.50 5.60 -8.34
N TYR A 125 3.15 5.83 -7.07
CA TYR A 125 1.79 5.68 -6.56
C TYR A 125 0.98 6.97 -6.57
N TYR A 126 1.62 8.14 -6.71
CA TYR A 126 0.91 9.42 -6.61
C TYR A 126 1.44 10.49 -7.55
N THR A 127 0.60 11.49 -7.76
CA THR A 127 0.96 12.74 -8.44
C THR A 127 0.90 13.87 -7.43
N LYS A 128 1.96 14.68 -7.35
CA LYS A 128 2.02 15.87 -6.51
C LYS A 128 1.81 17.10 -7.38
N ILE A 129 0.89 17.98 -6.97
CA ILE A 129 0.62 19.25 -7.64
C ILE A 129 0.88 20.38 -6.66
N GLU A 130 1.74 21.32 -7.05
CA GLU A 130 2.04 22.53 -6.27
C GLU A 130 1.46 23.73 -6.99
N VAL A 131 0.61 24.49 -6.29
CA VAL A 131 0.00 25.72 -6.79
C VAL A 131 0.57 26.88 -5.97
N ALA A 132 1.27 27.79 -6.64
CA ALA A 132 1.89 28.95 -6.01
C ALA A 132 0.84 29.96 -5.52
N GLU A 133 1.23 30.84 -4.59
CA GLU A 133 0.32 31.84 -4.01
C GLU A 133 -0.29 32.79 -5.04
N TYR A 134 0.41 33.04 -6.16
CA TYR A 134 -0.07 33.88 -7.24
C TYR A 134 -0.79 33.10 -8.35
N GLN A 135 -1.08 31.83 -8.10
CA GLN A 135 -1.72 30.94 -9.08
C GLN A 135 -3.03 30.35 -8.56
N LYS A 136 -3.85 29.95 -9.53
CA LYS A 136 -4.92 28.95 -9.35
C LYS A 136 -4.71 27.85 -10.36
N ALA A 137 -5.19 26.66 -10.08
CA ALA A 137 -5.10 25.57 -11.02
C ALA A 137 -6.50 24.99 -11.29
N ARG A 138 -6.78 24.69 -12.55
CA ARG A 138 -7.95 23.89 -12.93
C ARG A 138 -7.55 22.43 -12.92
N LEU A 139 -8.22 21.65 -12.11
CA LEU A 139 -7.97 20.22 -11.98
C LEU A 139 -8.91 19.45 -12.91
N TYR A 140 -8.35 18.54 -13.69
CA TYR A 140 -9.11 17.68 -14.61
C TYR A 140 -8.84 16.22 -14.32
N PHE A 141 -9.89 15.40 -14.31
CA PHE A 141 -9.82 13.95 -14.32
C PHE A 141 -10.35 13.46 -15.67
N ASN A 142 -9.52 12.78 -16.45
CA ASN A 142 -9.84 12.33 -17.81
C ASN A 142 -10.43 13.48 -18.67
N LEU A 143 -9.78 14.64 -18.66
CA LEU A 143 -10.16 15.85 -19.40
C LEU A 143 -11.47 16.51 -18.92
N LYS A 144 -12.08 16.01 -17.86
CA LYS A 144 -13.27 16.62 -17.26
C LYS A 144 -12.84 17.46 -16.06
N LEU A 145 -13.32 18.71 -16.03
CA LEU A 145 -13.06 19.61 -14.92
C LEU A 145 -13.65 19.08 -13.60
N GLU A 146 -12.81 18.90 -12.62
CA GLU A 146 -13.20 18.48 -11.28
C GLU A 146 -13.41 19.68 -10.35
N ARG A 147 -12.40 20.53 -10.22
CA ARG A 147 -12.46 21.72 -9.36
C ARG A 147 -11.31 22.68 -9.64
N ILE A 148 -11.40 23.85 -9.01
CA ILE A 148 -10.31 24.83 -8.98
C ILE A 148 -9.51 24.61 -7.70
N LEU A 149 -8.19 24.56 -7.86
CA LEU A 149 -7.25 24.45 -6.74
C LEU A 149 -6.69 25.84 -6.41
N ASP A 150 -6.79 26.22 -5.16
CA ASP A 150 -6.12 27.39 -4.62
C ASP A 150 -4.64 27.10 -4.33
N ALA A 151 -3.87 28.12 -3.95
CA ALA A 151 -2.48 27.94 -3.56
C ALA A 151 -2.31 26.85 -2.49
N GLY A 152 -1.36 25.97 -2.68
CA GLY A 152 -1.08 24.85 -1.79
C GLY A 152 -0.50 23.64 -2.50
N THR A 153 -0.35 22.57 -1.75
CA THR A 153 0.16 21.28 -2.24
C THR A 153 -0.94 20.25 -2.20
N TYR A 154 -1.06 19.49 -3.28
CA TYR A 154 -2.11 18.50 -3.47
C TYR A 154 -1.51 17.18 -3.91
N TYR A 155 -2.10 16.07 -3.44
CA TYR A 155 -1.69 14.71 -3.79
C TYR A 155 -2.88 13.95 -4.37
N PHE A 156 -2.63 13.20 -5.42
CA PHE A 156 -3.63 12.37 -6.09
C PHE A 156 -3.04 10.99 -6.37
N TRP A 157 -3.84 9.94 -6.19
CA TRP A 157 -3.39 8.59 -6.52
C TRP A 157 -3.18 8.44 -8.02
N LYS A 158 -2.13 7.75 -8.43
CA LYS A 158 -1.95 7.34 -9.81
C LYS A 158 -2.85 6.15 -10.11
N THR A 159 -3.85 6.38 -10.94
CA THR A 159 -4.85 5.43 -11.39
C THR A 159 -4.91 5.47 -12.92
N PRO A 160 -5.69 4.58 -13.58
CA PRO A 160 -5.95 4.74 -15.02
C PRO A 160 -6.59 6.07 -15.40
N ILE A 161 -7.23 6.76 -14.44
CA ILE A 161 -7.79 8.09 -14.66
C ILE A 161 -6.66 9.10 -14.66
N LYS A 162 -6.53 9.82 -15.80
CA LYS A 162 -5.47 10.81 -15.97
C LYS A 162 -5.77 12.08 -15.17
N VAL A 163 -4.78 12.56 -14.44
CA VAL A 163 -4.82 13.83 -13.69
C VAL A 163 -4.07 14.88 -14.48
N ASP A 164 -4.73 15.97 -14.84
CA ASP A 164 -4.14 17.12 -15.52
C ASP A 164 -4.48 18.41 -14.78
N VAL A 165 -3.61 19.42 -14.89
CA VAL A 165 -3.87 20.76 -14.36
C VAL A 165 -3.55 21.82 -15.40
N GLY A 166 -4.36 22.87 -15.40
CA GLY A 166 -4.09 24.11 -16.13
C GLY A 166 -3.87 25.25 -15.14
N PHE A 167 -2.70 25.85 -15.13
CA PHE A 167 -2.37 26.93 -14.23
C PHE A 167 -2.84 28.29 -14.80
N VAL A 168 -3.34 29.16 -13.92
CA VAL A 168 -3.70 30.53 -14.21
C VAL A 168 -2.94 31.44 -13.26
N ASP A 169 -2.18 32.37 -13.81
CA ASP A 169 -1.50 33.39 -13.02
C ASP A 169 -2.47 34.55 -12.72
N THR A 170 -2.82 34.70 -11.46
CA THR A 170 -3.76 35.74 -11.02
C THR A 170 -3.23 37.15 -11.18
N ARG A 171 -1.93 37.34 -11.19
CA ARG A 171 -1.28 38.63 -11.39
C ARG A 171 -1.42 39.12 -12.84
N LEU A 172 -1.24 38.22 -13.81
CA LEU A 172 -1.42 38.50 -15.24
C LEU A 172 -2.87 38.87 -15.57
N THR A 173 -3.82 38.14 -15.00
CA THR A 173 -5.25 38.43 -15.18
C THR A 173 -5.61 39.83 -14.68
N GLN A 174 -5.09 40.25 -13.54
CA GLN A 174 -5.29 41.60 -13.01
C GLN A 174 -4.68 42.68 -13.90
N MET A 175 -3.47 42.45 -14.41
CA MET A 175 -2.79 43.36 -15.33
C MET A 175 -3.56 43.55 -16.64
N ASP A 176 -4.09 42.46 -17.20
CA ASP A 176 -4.88 42.51 -18.43
C ASP A 176 -6.18 43.30 -18.27
N ILE A 177 -6.88 43.14 -17.15
CA ILE A 177 -8.08 43.90 -16.82
C ILE A 177 -7.74 45.40 -16.69
N THR A 178 -6.68 45.73 -16.01
CA THR A 178 -6.21 47.12 -15.84
C THR A 178 -5.83 47.74 -17.19
N GLY A 179 -5.20 46.98 -18.08
CA GLY A 179 -4.84 47.43 -19.42
C GLY A 179 -6.02 47.70 -20.32
N GLN A 180 -7.14 47.06 -20.10
CA GLN A 180 -8.38 47.22 -20.87
C GLN A 180 -9.18 48.45 -20.49
N GLU A 181 -8.97 49.04 -19.34
CA GLU A 181 -9.63 50.27 -18.87
C GLU A 181 -9.05 51.54 -19.44
N ILE A 182 -7.93 51.47 -20.12
CA ILE A 182 -7.25 52.57 -20.75
C ILE A 182 -7.75 52.74 -22.17
#